data_c89930f524bc8c6a3d1ec96476fbd345
#
_entry.id   c89930f524bc8c6a3d1ec96476fbd345
#
_cell.length_a   1.000
_cell.length_b   1.000
_cell.length_c   1.000
_cell.angle_alpha   90.00
_cell.angle_beta   90.00
_cell.angle_gamma   90.00
#
_symmetry.space_group_name_H-M   'P 1'
#
loop_
_entity.id
_entity.type
_entity.pdbx_description
1 polymer ?
#
loop_
_entity_poly.entity_id
_entity_poly.type
_entity_poly.pdbx_seq_one_letter_code
_entity_poly.pdbx_strand_id
1 'polypeptide(L)'
;MIITNPNPPTSLTANTITTTSIKFSWVAPSIVGGSPVIDYAVYWDQGVASWTFRQNVTVNSYTSSGLSTGTTYSYYVLARNAFGYSLASSAGSWLAATAPSTPAPPVTTISGSNVIISWSPAPSANGSPITSYQIAIM
;
A
#
# COMPACT_ATOMS: atom_id res chain seq x y z
N MET A 1 38.35 2.32 -14.37
CA MET A 1 36.91 2.60 -14.36
C MET A 1 36.55 3.09 -12.95
N ILE A 2 35.90 4.22 -12.83
CA ILE A 2 35.46 4.76 -11.52
C ILE A 2 34.08 4.16 -11.24
N ILE A 3 33.92 3.50 -10.08
CA ILE A 3 32.62 2.98 -9.61
C ILE A 3 32.10 3.92 -8.51
N THR A 4 30.82 4.24 -8.58
CA THR A 4 30.10 5.07 -7.60
C THR A 4 28.83 4.36 -7.15
N ASN A 5 28.14 4.91 -6.15
CA ASN A 5 26.81 4.45 -5.77
C ASN A 5 25.82 4.59 -6.95
N PRO A 6 24.81 3.73 -7.05
CA PRO A 6 23.72 3.94 -8.01
C PRO A 6 22.87 5.17 -7.62
N ASN A 7 22.08 5.66 -8.57
CA ASN A 7 21.01 6.60 -8.25
C ASN A 7 19.91 5.91 -7.42
N PRO A 8 19.09 6.67 -6.67
CA PRO A 8 17.96 6.09 -5.96
C PRO A 8 16.93 5.48 -6.92
N PRO A 9 16.22 4.42 -6.49
CA PRO A 9 15.01 3.96 -7.17
C PRO A 9 13.95 5.08 -7.24
N THR A 10 13.06 5.02 -8.22
CA THR A 10 12.02 6.03 -8.44
C THR A 10 10.64 5.39 -8.58
N SER A 11 9.59 6.21 -8.53
CA SER A 11 8.20 5.81 -8.85
C SER A 11 7.71 4.60 -8.02
N LEU A 12 7.83 4.68 -6.68
CA LEU A 12 7.21 3.69 -5.81
C LEU A 12 5.69 3.71 -6.01
N THR A 13 5.11 2.58 -6.39
CA THR A 13 3.68 2.44 -6.72
C THR A 13 3.10 1.18 -6.09
N ALA A 14 1.96 1.30 -5.40
CA ALA A 14 1.24 0.14 -4.88
C ALA A 14 0.59 -0.63 -6.05
N ASN A 15 0.76 -1.95 -6.02
CA ASN A 15 0.17 -2.87 -7.01
C ASN A 15 -1.06 -3.58 -6.43
N THR A 16 -1.00 -3.99 -5.16
CA THR A 16 -2.09 -4.67 -4.46
C THR A 16 -2.07 -4.26 -2.99
N ILE A 17 -3.23 -3.86 -2.48
CA ILE A 17 -3.42 -3.54 -1.07
C ILE A 17 -4.53 -4.44 -0.53
N THR A 18 -4.28 -5.03 0.63
CA THR A 18 -5.27 -5.77 1.42
C THR A 18 -5.36 -5.15 2.82
N THR A 19 -6.21 -5.68 3.66
CA THR A 19 -6.30 -5.25 5.07
C THR A 19 -5.06 -5.58 5.89
N THR A 20 -4.19 -6.50 5.42
CA THR A 20 -3.03 -6.99 6.18
C THR A 20 -1.74 -7.07 5.36
N SER A 21 -1.77 -6.63 4.10
CA SER A 21 -0.57 -6.62 3.25
C SER A 21 -0.60 -5.49 2.21
N ILE A 22 0.59 -5.03 1.82
CA ILE A 22 0.80 -4.06 0.76
C ILE A 22 1.89 -4.59 -0.16
N LYS A 23 1.56 -4.81 -1.44
CA LYS A 23 2.53 -5.10 -2.50
C LYS A 23 2.78 -3.83 -3.30
N PHE A 24 4.04 -3.47 -3.49
CA PHE A 24 4.45 -2.32 -4.28
C PHE A 24 5.69 -2.64 -5.12
N SER A 25 5.92 -1.82 -6.13
CA SER A 25 7.07 -1.90 -7.03
C SER A 25 7.66 -0.51 -7.24
N TRP A 26 8.85 -0.48 -7.82
CA TRP A 26 9.58 0.74 -8.14
C TRP A 26 10.30 0.62 -9.48
N VAL A 27 10.73 1.75 -10.01
CA VAL A 27 11.59 1.80 -11.19
C VAL A 27 13.04 1.73 -10.73
N ALA A 28 13.80 0.79 -11.29
CA ALA A 28 15.23 0.65 -11.04
C ALA A 28 16.00 1.92 -11.48
N PRO A 29 17.12 2.25 -10.83
CA PRO A 29 17.94 3.39 -11.24
C PRO A 29 18.47 3.20 -12.67
N SER A 30 18.35 4.24 -13.49
CA SER A 30 18.91 4.28 -14.84
C SER A 30 20.43 4.47 -14.84
N ILE A 31 20.96 5.14 -13.81
CA ILE A 31 22.40 5.32 -13.58
C ILE A 31 22.81 4.40 -12.44
N VAL A 32 23.59 3.39 -12.77
CA VAL A 32 24.01 2.33 -11.84
C VAL A 32 25.43 2.53 -11.28
N GLY A 33 26.06 3.68 -11.56
CA GLY A 33 27.38 4.02 -11.01
C GLY A 33 28.55 3.17 -11.53
N GLY A 34 28.47 2.61 -12.74
CA GLY A 34 29.52 1.80 -13.35
C GLY A 34 29.58 0.35 -12.87
N SER A 35 28.64 -0.10 -12.03
CA SER A 35 28.48 -1.49 -11.59
C SER A 35 26.98 -1.83 -11.49
N PRO A 36 26.54 -3.03 -11.90
CA PRO A 36 25.14 -3.42 -11.85
C PRO A 36 24.55 -3.32 -10.44
N VAL A 37 23.24 -3.05 -10.35
CA VAL A 37 22.51 -3.17 -9.08
C VAL A 37 22.46 -4.65 -8.66
N ILE A 38 22.84 -4.93 -7.42
CA ILE A 38 22.89 -6.26 -6.83
C ILE A 38 21.55 -6.58 -6.15
N ASP A 39 21.05 -5.66 -5.35
CA ASP A 39 19.80 -5.77 -4.59
C ASP A 39 19.25 -4.39 -4.18
N TYR A 40 18.11 -4.43 -3.51
CA TYR A 40 17.44 -3.26 -2.95
C TYR A 40 17.18 -3.48 -1.47
N ALA A 41 17.47 -2.47 -0.65
CA ALA A 41 17.10 -2.45 0.78
C ALA A 41 15.77 -1.72 0.95
N VAL A 42 14.77 -2.42 1.46
CA VAL A 42 13.45 -1.87 1.77
C VAL A 42 13.42 -1.43 3.24
N TYR A 43 12.98 -0.20 3.48
CA TYR A 43 12.73 0.38 4.80
C TYR A 43 11.26 0.74 4.94
N TRP A 44 10.76 0.71 6.16
CA TRP A 44 9.37 1.04 6.48
C TRP A 44 9.28 1.80 7.80
N ASP A 45 8.18 2.55 8.00
CA ASP A 45 7.93 3.35 9.19
C ASP A 45 7.17 2.60 10.31
N GLN A 46 6.90 1.32 10.12
CA GLN A 46 6.14 0.45 11.04
C GLN A 46 4.71 0.95 11.34
N GLY A 47 4.19 1.95 10.62
CA GLY A 47 2.92 2.63 10.90
C GLY A 47 2.97 3.58 12.11
N VAL A 48 4.18 3.88 12.62
CA VAL A 48 4.39 4.75 13.79
C VAL A 48 5.43 5.83 13.52
N ALA A 49 5.70 6.13 12.25
CA ALA A 49 6.68 7.13 11.78
C ALA A 49 8.12 6.87 12.29
N SER A 50 8.48 5.61 12.52
CA SER A 50 9.82 5.19 12.96
C SER A 50 10.47 4.30 11.91
N TRP A 51 11.41 4.85 11.14
CA TRP A 51 12.06 4.16 10.03
C TRP A 51 13.00 3.05 10.50
N THR A 52 12.74 1.84 10.02
CA THR A 52 13.57 0.65 10.26
C THR A 52 13.79 -0.14 8.98
N PHE A 53 14.91 -0.85 8.91
CA PHE A 53 15.19 -1.80 7.85
C PHE A 53 14.17 -2.96 7.89
N ARG A 54 13.63 -3.31 6.74
CA ARG A 54 12.66 -4.42 6.61
C ARG A 54 13.30 -5.65 5.97
N GLN A 55 13.84 -5.51 4.75
CA GLN A 55 14.39 -6.64 4.00
C GLN A 55 15.19 -6.18 2.79
N ASN A 56 16.17 -7.02 2.36
CA ASN A 56 16.78 -6.93 1.03
C ASN A 56 16.03 -7.81 0.03
N VAL A 57 15.87 -7.32 -1.20
CA VAL A 57 15.26 -8.05 -2.32
C VAL A 57 16.08 -7.84 -3.60
N THR A 58 16.10 -8.85 -4.47
CA THR A 58 16.86 -8.82 -5.75
C THR A 58 15.99 -8.38 -6.95
N VAL A 59 14.69 -8.23 -6.73
CA VAL A 59 13.71 -7.76 -7.73
C VAL A 59 13.21 -6.38 -7.35
N ASN A 60 12.67 -5.63 -8.30
CA ASN A 60 12.15 -4.28 -8.08
C ASN A 60 10.69 -4.24 -7.58
N SER A 61 10.34 -5.19 -6.72
CA SER A 61 9.04 -5.25 -6.03
C SER A 61 9.17 -5.91 -4.66
N TYR A 62 8.23 -5.58 -3.75
CA TYR A 62 8.18 -6.13 -2.41
C TYR A 62 6.74 -6.29 -1.93
N THR A 63 6.47 -7.32 -1.13
CA THR A 63 5.20 -7.51 -0.43
C THR A 63 5.44 -7.43 1.07
N SER A 64 4.92 -6.39 1.70
CA SER A 64 4.88 -6.25 3.16
C SER A 64 3.62 -6.94 3.68
N SER A 65 3.76 -7.89 4.59
CA SER A 65 2.67 -8.65 5.21
C SER A 65 2.68 -8.54 6.73
N GLY A 66 1.61 -9.00 7.38
CA GLY A 66 1.46 -8.92 8.83
C GLY A 66 1.14 -7.50 9.29
N LEU A 67 0.50 -6.70 8.44
CA LEU A 67 0.12 -5.32 8.72
C LEU A 67 -1.19 -5.27 9.54
N SER A 68 -1.36 -4.21 10.31
CA SER A 68 -2.60 -3.91 11.04
C SER A 68 -3.59 -3.21 10.12
N THR A 69 -4.81 -3.74 10.05
CA THR A 69 -5.92 -3.16 9.29
C THR A 69 -6.20 -1.71 9.73
N GLY A 70 -6.38 -0.81 8.78
CA GLY A 70 -6.68 0.61 9.05
C GLY A 70 -5.45 1.45 9.41
N THR A 71 -4.23 0.89 9.30
CA THR A 71 -2.99 1.62 9.54
C THR A 71 -2.33 2.01 8.22
N THR A 72 -1.83 3.24 8.16
CA THR A 72 -1.03 3.72 7.03
C THR A 72 0.44 3.36 7.25
N TYR A 73 1.07 2.80 6.24
CA TYR A 73 2.48 2.43 6.24
C TYR A 73 3.22 3.16 5.13
N SER A 74 4.40 3.67 5.45
CA SER A 74 5.28 4.33 4.50
C SER A 74 6.54 3.50 4.25
N TYR A 75 7.05 3.55 3.03
CA TYR A 75 8.21 2.78 2.58
C TYR A 75 9.13 3.65 1.76
N TYR A 76 10.45 3.41 1.87
CA TYR A 76 11.43 3.86 0.89
C TYR A 76 12.41 2.74 0.56
N VAL A 77 13.12 2.88 -0.53
CA VAL A 77 14.01 1.84 -1.07
C VAL A 77 15.34 2.45 -1.45
N LEU A 78 16.44 1.73 -1.15
CA LEU A 78 17.79 2.03 -1.62
C LEU A 78 18.22 0.95 -2.62
N ALA A 79 18.91 1.32 -3.68
CA ALA A 79 19.58 0.38 -4.57
C ALA A 79 21.03 0.19 -4.12
N ARG A 80 21.56 -1.03 -4.25
CA ARG A 80 22.96 -1.35 -3.93
C ARG A 80 23.69 -1.93 -5.13
N ASN A 81 24.90 -1.42 -5.37
CA ASN A 81 25.88 -2.02 -6.29
C ASN A 81 27.15 -2.46 -5.54
N ALA A 82 28.20 -2.82 -6.24
CA ALA A 82 29.48 -3.24 -5.64
C ALA A 82 30.18 -2.13 -4.85
N PHE A 83 29.87 -0.87 -5.07
CA PHE A 83 30.43 0.27 -4.33
C PHE A 83 29.67 0.55 -3.03
N GLY A 84 28.33 0.47 -3.05
CA GLY A 84 27.49 0.73 -1.87
C GLY A 84 26.04 1.02 -2.22
N TYR A 85 25.33 1.58 -1.24
CA TYR A 85 23.92 1.96 -1.36
C TYR A 85 23.73 3.36 -1.96
N SER A 86 22.66 3.50 -2.71
CA SER A 86 22.17 4.81 -3.17
C SER A 86 21.63 5.64 -2.00
N LEU A 87 21.29 6.90 -2.28
CA LEU A 87 20.35 7.64 -1.42
C LEU A 87 18.98 6.96 -1.43
N ALA A 88 18.13 7.31 -0.46
CA ALA A 88 16.76 6.82 -0.39
C ALA A 88 15.91 7.34 -1.56
N SER A 89 15.00 6.51 -2.06
CA SER A 89 13.91 6.95 -2.93
C SER A 89 13.00 7.95 -2.21
N SER A 90 12.13 8.65 -2.96
CA SER A 90 10.94 9.25 -2.35
C SER A 90 10.09 8.16 -1.69
N ALA A 91 9.45 8.48 -0.56
CA ALA A 91 8.61 7.53 0.15
C ALA A 91 7.26 7.34 -0.56
N GLY A 92 6.75 6.10 -0.56
CA GLY A 92 5.38 5.77 -0.86
C GLY A 92 4.62 5.45 0.43
N SER A 93 3.39 5.96 0.58
CA SER A 93 2.54 5.74 1.77
C SER A 93 1.18 5.19 1.35
N TRP A 94 0.73 4.12 2.03
CA TRP A 94 -0.53 3.44 1.71
C TRP A 94 -1.23 2.94 2.96
N LEU A 95 -2.57 3.06 2.94
CA LEU A 95 -3.45 2.55 3.99
C LEU A 95 -3.71 1.05 3.78
N ALA A 96 -3.49 0.22 4.80
CA ALA A 96 -3.83 -1.20 4.78
C ALA A 96 -5.36 -1.38 4.97
N ALA A 97 -6.12 -1.20 3.88
CA ALA A 97 -7.58 -1.24 3.86
C ALA A 97 -8.09 -1.73 2.50
N THR A 98 -9.33 -2.19 2.48
CA THR A 98 -10.08 -2.54 1.26
C THR A 98 -11.48 -1.94 1.29
N ALA A 99 -12.23 -2.11 0.21
CA ALA A 99 -13.64 -1.72 0.19
C ALA A 99 -14.42 -2.40 1.32
N PRO A 100 -15.47 -1.75 1.87
CA PRO A 100 -16.34 -2.37 2.87
C PRO A 100 -16.99 -3.64 2.34
N SER A 101 -17.38 -4.53 3.26
CA SER A 101 -18.20 -5.69 2.92
C SER A 101 -19.57 -5.26 2.41
N THR A 102 -20.24 -6.11 1.63
CA THR A 102 -21.59 -5.86 1.12
C THR A 102 -22.60 -5.84 2.28
N PRO A 103 -23.47 -4.82 2.41
CA PRO A 103 -24.58 -4.83 3.34
C PRO A 103 -25.56 -5.96 3.04
N ALA A 104 -26.33 -6.38 4.05
CA ALA A 104 -27.47 -7.26 3.82
C ALA A 104 -28.50 -6.58 2.88
N PRO A 105 -29.31 -7.36 2.14
CA PRO A 105 -30.38 -6.81 1.32
C PRO A 105 -31.30 -5.90 2.14
N PRO A 106 -31.72 -4.74 1.56
CA PRO A 106 -32.64 -3.84 2.26
C PRO A 106 -34.02 -4.48 2.38
N VAL A 107 -34.72 -4.09 3.44
CA VAL A 107 -36.13 -4.45 3.67
C VAL A 107 -37.00 -3.26 3.35
N THR A 108 -38.09 -3.48 2.63
CA THR A 108 -39.10 -2.47 2.31
C THR A 108 -40.38 -2.73 3.11
N THR A 109 -40.95 -1.69 3.69
CA THR A 109 -42.25 -1.73 4.37
C THR A 109 -43.13 -0.58 3.88
N ILE A 110 -44.45 -0.76 3.87
CA ILE A 110 -45.42 0.28 3.49
C ILE A 110 -46.02 0.86 4.78
N SER A 111 -46.02 2.22 4.86
CA SER A 111 -46.66 2.94 5.95
C SER A 111 -47.50 4.07 5.34
N GLY A 112 -48.81 3.85 5.30
CA GLY A 112 -49.73 4.73 4.57
C GLY A 112 -49.47 4.72 3.08
N SER A 113 -49.18 5.91 2.49
CA SER A 113 -48.76 6.07 1.10
C SER A 113 -47.24 6.10 0.89
N ASN A 114 -46.46 5.84 1.94
CA ASN A 114 -44.99 5.87 1.88
C ASN A 114 -44.38 4.46 1.85
N VAL A 115 -43.30 4.30 1.11
CA VAL A 115 -42.44 3.13 1.14
C VAL A 115 -41.23 3.45 2.01
N ILE A 116 -41.02 2.70 3.07
CA ILE A 116 -39.87 2.80 3.96
C ILE A 116 -38.86 1.74 3.55
N ILE A 117 -37.63 2.17 3.25
CA ILE A 117 -36.51 1.28 2.92
C ILE A 117 -35.53 1.31 4.11
N SER A 118 -35.26 0.17 4.69
CA SER A 118 -34.31 0.02 5.80
C SER A 118 -33.26 -1.05 5.48
N TRP A 119 -32.05 -0.86 5.98
CA TRP A 119 -30.94 -1.80 5.82
C TRP A 119 -30.07 -1.80 7.08
N SER A 120 -29.36 -2.91 7.27
CA SER A 120 -28.32 -3.00 8.28
C SER A 120 -26.99 -2.50 7.72
N PRO A 121 -26.14 -1.86 8.53
CA PRO A 121 -24.79 -1.47 8.10
C PRO A 121 -24.01 -2.67 7.57
N ALA A 122 -23.05 -2.41 6.67
CA ALA A 122 -22.12 -3.44 6.22
C ALA A 122 -21.38 -4.06 7.43
N PRO A 123 -21.19 -5.40 7.47
CA PRO A 123 -20.59 -6.09 8.62
C PRO A 123 -19.14 -5.66 8.91
N SER A 124 -18.40 -5.18 7.90
CA SER A 124 -17.02 -4.72 8.06
C SER A 124 -16.74 -3.49 7.20
N ALA A 125 -16.07 -2.52 7.80
CA ALA A 125 -15.53 -1.33 7.12
C ALA A 125 -14.16 -1.58 6.47
N ASN A 126 -13.50 -2.73 6.76
CA ASN A 126 -12.22 -3.17 6.22
C ASN A 126 -11.08 -2.12 6.28
N GLY A 127 -11.00 -1.44 7.42
CA GLY A 127 -9.88 -0.53 7.73
C GLY A 127 -10.09 0.94 7.37
N SER A 128 -11.22 1.29 6.75
CA SER A 128 -11.58 2.70 6.47
C SER A 128 -13.07 2.91 6.77
N PRO A 129 -13.48 3.98 7.47
CA PRO A 129 -14.88 4.22 7.81
C PRO A 129 -15.79 4.25 6.58
N ILE A 130 -17.01 3.70 6.71
CA ILE A 130 -18.05 3.82 5.70
C ILE A 130 -18.58 5.25 5.72
N THR A 131 -18.54 5.94 4.58
CA THR A 131 -18.95 7.35 4.47
C THR A 131 -20.36 7.52 3.90
N SER A 132 -20.85 6.54 3.13
CA SER A 132 -22.18 6.62 2.50
C SER A 132 -22.68 5.25 2.04
N TYR A 133 -23.97 5.16 1.77
CA TYR A 133 -24.64 4.05 1.10
C TYR A 133 -25.32 4.56 -0.16
N GLN A 134 -25.32 3.76 -1.21
CA GLN A 134 -26.07 4.04 -2.43
C GLN A 134 -27.29 3.12 -2.52
N ILE A 135 -28.46 3.67 -2.77
CA ILE A 135 -29.70 2.94 -2.98
C ILE A 135 -30.03 3.03 -4.47
N ALA A 136 -30.22 1.86 -5.12
CA ALA A 136 -30.71 1.77 -6.49
C ALA A 136 -32.14 1.21 -6.47
N ILE A 137 -33.05 1.84 -7.21
CA ILE A 137 -34.42 1.39 -7.44
C ILE A 137 -34.50 0.94 -8.90
N MET A 138 -34.90 -0.32 -9.11
CA MET A 138 -35.10 -0.91 -10.44
C MET A 138 -36.58 -0.94 -10.81
#